data_9e3dc11f63e0cd492716b8cb0c39a06b
#
_entry.id   9e3dc11f63e0cd492716b8cb0c39a06b
#
_cell.length_a   1.000
_cell.length_b   1.000
_cell.length_c   1.000
_cell.angle_alpha   90.00
_cell.angle_beta   90.00
_cell.angle_gamma   90.00
#
_symmetry.space_group_name_H-M   'P 1'
#
loop_
_entity.id
_entity.type
_entity.pdbx_description
1 polymer ?
#
loop_
_entity_poly.entity_id
_entity_poly.type
_entity_poly.pdbx_seq_one_letter_code
_entity_poly.pdbx_strand_id
1 'polypeptide(L)'
;MIASVGLGLDIRTGAEIIDAAGCYILPSGIDPHTHLEFAFTGAVTADDFEWGTKAALTGGTTMIVDMCIPAPGQSLLAPFAQLFEDKHRE
;
A
#
# COMPACT_ATOMS: atom_id res chain seq x y z
N MET A 1 1.93 8.86 13.50
CA MET A 1 1.95 10.36 13.53
C MET A 1 3.29 10.81 14.07
N ILE A 2 3.97 11.75 13.39
CA ILE A 2 5.20 12.36 13.90
C ILE A 2 4.82 13.27 15.07
N ALA A 3 5.39 13.03 16.23
CA ALA A 3 5.13 13.84 17.44
C ALA A 3 6.10 15.01 17.54
N SER A 4 7.37 14.79 17.20
CA SER A 4 8.41 15.82 17.32
C SER A 4 9.60 15.50 16.43
N VAL A 5 10.30 16.54 16.00
CA VAL A 5 11.58 16.43 15.27
C VAL A 5 12.52 17.47 15.89
N GLY A 6 13.72 17.06 16.30
CA GLY A 6 14.69 17.99 16.89
C GLY A 6 15.92 17.28 17.45
N LEU A 7 16.90 18.06 17.90
CA LEU A 7 18.06 17.58 18.60
C LEU A 7 17.78 17.47 20.10
N GLY A 8 18.28 16.39 20.75
CA GLY A 8 18.21 16.24 22.22
C GLY A 8 16.77 16.10 22.74
N LEU A 9 15.89 15.48 21.97
CA LEU A 9 14.53 15.19 22.43
C LEU A 9 14.54 14.17 23.56
N ASP A 10 13.72 14.41 24.58
CA ASP A 10 13.52 13.45 25.66
C ASP A 10 12.84 12.17 25.14
N ILE A 11 13.46 11.04 25.41
CA ILE A 11 12.94 9.73 25.05
C ILE A 11 11.97 9.28 26.16
N ARG A 12 10.74 8.98 25.81
CA ARG A 12 9.76 8.45 26.76
C ARG A 12 10.20 7.08 27.26
N THR A 13 9.98 6.82 28.54
CA THR A 13 10.23 5.49 29.12
C THR A 13 9.43 4.43 28.39
N GLY A 14 10.08 3.37 27.94
CA GLY A 14 9.47 2.27 27.21
C GLY A 14 9.33 2.49 25.70
N ALA A 15 9.90 3.59 25.16
CA ALA A 15 9.96 3.78 23.73
C ALA A 15 10.98 2.84 23.08
N GLU A 16 10.64 2.29 21.93
CA GLU A 16 11.57 1.61 21.04
C GLU A 16 12.46 2.64 20.36
N ILE A 17 13.75 2.37 20.34
CA ILE A 17 14.77 3.25 19.72
C ILE A 17 15.28 2.54 18.48
N ILE A 18 15.15 3.17 17.31
CA ILE A 18 15.74 2.72 16.07
C ILE A 18 16.89 3.67 15.71
N ASP A 19 18.11 3.16 15.74
CA ASP A 19 19.29 3.92 15.30
C ASP A 19 19.30 3.98 13.77
N ALA A 20 19.17 5.18 13.23
CA ALA A 20 19.23 5.44 11.79
C ALA A 20 20.47 6.29 11.42
N ALA A 21 21.55 6.22 12.18
CA ALA A 21 22.77 6.97 11.89
C ALA A 21 23.27 6.67 10.47
N GLY A 22 23.54 7.70 9.70
CA GLY A 22 23.94 7.61 8.29
C GLY A 22 22.83 7.33 7.29
N CYS A 23 21.57 7.26 7.75
CA CYS A 23 20.40 7.05 6.90
C CYS A 23 19.58 8.34 6.72
N TYR A 24 18.85 8.41 5.61
CA TYR A 24 17.75 9.37 5.45
C TYR A 24 16.45 8.76 5.96
N ILE A 25 15.71 9.53 6.75
CA ILE A 25 14.35 9.17 7.16
C ILE A 25 13.40 9.98 6.28
N LEU A 26 12.65 9.27 5.45
CA LEU A 26 11.72 9.86 4.49
C LEU A 26 10.30 9.37 4.78
N PRO A 27 9.27 10.12 4.39
CA PRO A 27 7.92 9.57 4.29
C PRO A 27 7.93 8.35 3.37
N SER A 28 7.06 7.39 3.65
CA SER A 28 6.91 6.21 2.79
C SER A 28 6.44 6.57 1.38
N GLY A 29 6.76 5.71 0.42
CA GLY A 29 6.25 5.83 -0.95
C GLY A 29 4.73 5.62 -1.01
N ILE A 30 4.12 6.28 -1.98
CA ILE A 30 2.75 6.03 -2.42
C ILE A 30 2.85 5.61 -3.88
N ASP A 31 2.34 4.42 -4.21
CA ASP A 31 2.18 4.01 -5.60
C ASP A 31 0.78 4.41 -6.07
N PRO A 32 0.66 5.41 -6.94
CA PRO A 32 -0.64 5.96 -7.33
C PRO A 32 -1.34 5.15 -8.43
N HIS A 33 -0.78 4.04 -8.91
CA HIS A 33 -1.35 3.29 -10.02
C HIS A 33 -0.90 1.83 -10.02
N THR A 34 -1.71 0.96 -9.43
CA THR A 34 -1.46 -0.49 -9.41
C THR A 34 -2.59 -1.27 -10.05
N HIS A 35 -2.30 -2.51 -10.43
CA HIS A 35 -3.25 -3.48 -10.96
C HIS A 35 -2.97 -4.85 -10.34
N LEU A 36 -3.40 -5.03 -9.08
CA LEU A 36 -3.28 -6.31 -8.38
C LEU A 36 -4.51 -7.17 -8.66
N GLU A 37 -4.31 -8.46 -8.87
CA GLU A 37 -5.38 -9.43 -9.25
C GLU A 37 -6.24 -8.97 -10.42
N PHE A 38 -5.64 -8.21 -11.32
CA PHE A 38 -6.37 -7.58 -12.41
C PHE A 38 -6.44 -8.51 -13.63
N ALA A 39 -7.67 -8.83 -14.06
CA ALA A 39 -7.92 -9.61 -15.27
C ALA A 39 -7.95 -8.68 -16.50
N PHE A 40 -7.05 -8.93 -17.46
CA PHE A 40 -6.96 -8.16 -18.69
C PHE A 40 -6.67 -9.06 -19.88
N THR A 41 -7.48 -8.97 -20.92
CA THR A 41 -7.32 -9.69 -22.21
C THR A 41 -7.06 -11.21 -22.09
N GLY A 42 -7.69 -11.85 -21.08
CA GLY A 42 -7.55 -13.31 -20.88
C GLY A 42 -6.35 -13.73 -20.03
N ALA A 43 -5.62 -12.78 -19.46
CA ALA A 43 -4.58 -12.99 -18.46
C ALA A 43 -4.96 -12.31 -17.15
N VAL A 44 -4.33 -12.71 -16.05
CA VAL A 44 -4.44 -12.06 -14.75
C VAL A 44 -3.04 -11.57 -14.36
N THR A 45 -2.93 -10.43 -13.71
CA THR A 45 -1.66 -9.94 -13.17
C THR A 45 -1.07 -10.95 -12.19
N ALA A 46 0.26 -11.06 -12.16
CA ALA A 46 0.96 -12.13 -11.45
C ALA A 46 0.80 -12.05 -9.93
N ASP A 47 0.68 -10.83 -9.39
CA ASP A 47 0.62 -10.60 -7.96
C ASP A 47 -0.83 -10.45 -7.50
N ASP A 48 -1.18 -11.17 -6.45
CA ASP A 48 -2.36 -10.95 -5.64
C ASP A 48 -2.14 -9.77 -4.67
N PHE A 49 -3.17 -9.42 -3.90
CA PHE A 49 -3.05 -8.32 -2.92
C PHE A 49 -2.05 -8.63 -1.82
N GLU A 50 -1.99 -9.86 -1.35
CA GLU A 50 -1.06 -10.24 -0.27
C GLU A 50 0.40 -10.08 -0.72
N TRP A 51 0.77 -10.66 -1.85
CA TRP A 51 2.14 -10.59 -2.35
C TRP A 51 2.52 -9.21 -2.88
N GLY A 52 1.63 -8.57 -3.61
CA GLY A 52 1.86 -7.22 -4.14
C GLY A 52 2.04 -6.19 -3.04
N THR A 53 1.22 -6.23 -1.97
CA THR A 53 1.38 -5.30 -0.84
C THR A 53 2.62 -5.61 0.00
N LYS A 54 2.98 -6.88 0.20
CA LYS A 54 4.25 -7.27 0.85
C LYS A 54 5.46 -6.76 0.06
N ALA A 55 5.44 -6.90 -1.27
CA ALA A 55 6.50 -6.37 -2.13
C ALA A 55 6.60 -4.85 -2.03
N ALA A 56 5.48 -4.14 -2.07
CA ALA A 56 5.42 -2.69 -1.90
C ALA A 56 6.03 -2.25 -0.55
N LEU A 57 5.62 -2.89 0.56
CA LEU A 57 6.15 -2.61 1.89
C LEU A 57 7.66 -2.86 1.97
N THR A 58 8.17 -3.93 1.36
CA THR A 58 9.59 -4.23 1.31
C THR A 58 10.39 -3.13 0.59
N GLY A 59 9.79 -2.49 -0.41
CA GLY A 59 10.34 -1.34 -1.12
C GLY A 59 10.11 0.01 -0.43
N GLY A 60 9.47 0.05 0.75
CA GLY A 60 9.16 1.29 1.47
C GLY A 60 7.90 2.01 1.00
N THR A 61 7.07 1.38 0.18
CA THR A 61 5.76 1.90 -0.24
C THR A 61 4.69 1.40 0.73
N THR A 62 3.98 2.31 1.41
CA THR A 62 2.97 1.95 2.42
C THR A 62 1.54 2.27 1.98
N MET A 63 1.37 2.83 0.81
CA MET A 63 0.07 3.09 0.21
C MET A 63 0.12 2.75 -1.27
N ILE A 64 -0.90 2.04 -1.73
CA ILE A 64 -1.15 1.79 -3.15
C ILE A 64 -2.53 2.32 -3.53
N VAL A 65 -2.68 2.76 -4.76
CA VAL A 65 -3.96 3.12 -5.37
C VAL A 65 -4.22 2.13 -6.50
N ASP A 66 -5.06 1.16 -6.21
CA ASP A 66 -5.39 0.13 -7.18
C ASP A 66 -6.54 0.56 -8.09
N MET A 67 -6.47 0.17 -9.37
CA MET A 67 -7.39 0.62 -10.40
C MET A 67 -8.49 -0.39 -10.65
N CYS A 68 -9.73 0.04 -10.45
CA CYS A 68 -10.93 -0.72 -10.82
C CYS A 68 -11.40 -0.31 -12.20
N ILE A 69 -11.35 -1.21 -13.16
CA ILE A 69 -11.79 -0.95 -14.54
C ILE A 69 -13.09 -1.71 -14.81
N PRO A 70 -14.20 -1.01 -15.05
CA PRO A 70 -15.47 -1.66 -15.36
C PRO A 70 -15.42 -2.26 -16.77
N ALA A 71 -16.14 -3.36 -16.97
CA ALA A 71 -16.37 -3.88 -18.31
C ALA A 71 -17.28 -2.92 -19.11
N PRO A 72 -17.22 -2.96 -20.45
CA PRO A 72 -18.07 -2.14 -21.28
C PRO A 72 -19.56 -2.28 -20.90
N GLY A 73 -20.22 -1.15 -20.63
CA GLY A 73 -21.62 -1.12 -20.23
C GLY A 73 -21.89 -1.34 -18.73
N GLN A 74 -20.87 -1.57 -17.92
CA GLN A 74 -21.02 -1.64 -16.46
C GLN A 74 -20.92 -0.25 -15.81
N SER A 75 -21.56 -0.14 -14.64
CA SER A 75 -21.38 1.01 -13.76
C SER A 75 -19.95 1.03 -13.19
N LEU A 76 -19.38 2.22 -12.96
CA LEU A 76 -18.11 2.40 -12.27
C LEU A 76 -18.09 1.81 -10.85
N LEU A 77 -19.24 1.67 -10.22
CA LEU A 77 -19.36 1.12 -8.86
C LEU A 77 -19.34 -0.41 -8.83
N ALA A 78 -19.65 -1.10 -9.93
CA ALA A 78 -19.76 -2.55 -9.95
C ALA A 78 -18.41 -3.25 -9.65
N PRO A 79 -17.28 -2.94 -10.32
CA PRO A 79 -16.00 -3.55 -10.01
C PRO A 79 -15.47 -3.16 -8.62
N PHE A 80 -15.82 -1.97 -8.14
CA PHE A 80 -15.45 -1.54 -6.80
C PHE A 80 -16.12 -2.38 -5.72
N ALA A 81 -17.42 -2.67 -5.85
CA ALA A 81 -18.15 -3.52 -4.91
C ALA A 81 -17.58 -4.95 -4.89
N GLN A 82 -17.28 -5.52 -6.06
CA GLN A 82 -16.68 -6.83 -6.19
C GLN A 82 -15.32 -6.90 -5.49
N LEU A 83 -14.43 -5.96 -5.80
CA LEU A 83 -13.10 -5.86 -5.21
C LEU A 83 -13.16 -5.72 -3.68
N PHE A 84 -14.13 -4.98 -3.16
CA PHE A 84 -14.31 -4.80 -1.73
C PHE A 84 -14.78 -6.08 -1.03
N GLU A 85 -15.66 -6.86 -1.67
CA GLU A 85 -16.12 -8.15 -1.15
C GLU A 85 -15.01 -9.20 -1.17
N ASP A 86 -14.19 -9.25 -2.22
CA ASP A 86 -13.11 -10.21 -2.37
C ASP A 86 -12.00 -9.96 -1.33
N LYS A 87 -11.67 -8.72 -1.05
CA LYS A 87 -10.67 -8.32 -0.04
C LYS A 87 -11.08 -8.58 1.42
N HIS A 88 -12.35 -8.73 1.70
CA HIS A 88 -12.83 -9.04 3.07
C HIS A 88 -12.97 -10.53 3.35
N ARG A 89 -12.62 -11.39 2.40
CA ARG A 89 -12.64 -12.85 2.56
C ARG A 89 -11.30 -13.46 2.97
N GLU A 90 -10.23 -12.68 2.93
CA GLU A 90 -8.88 -13.04 3.36
C GLU A 90 -8.53 -12.36 4.70
#